data_1d53f28450d82f378e2987cb7046c872
#
_entry.id   1d53f28450d82f378e2987cb7046c872
#
_cell.length_a   1.000
_cell.length_b   1.000
_cell.length_c   1.000
_cell.angle_alpha   90.00
_cell.angle_beta   90.00
_cell.angle_gamma   90.00
#
_symmetry.space_group_name_H-M   'P 1'
#
loop_
_entity.id
_entity.type
_entity.pdbx_description
1 polymer ?
#
loop_
_entity_poly.entity_id
_entity_poly.type
_entity_poly.pdbx_seq_one_letter_code
_entity_poly.pdbx_strand_id
1 'polypeptide(L)'
;MASSSPADSAASLPAGEPQPEAASPEAERPPAPVRVLLVDDEPGLRAAVKAFLEDEGFQVTTANDGEDGWTQAQNLMPDVVITDVMMPRCDGYGLLKRLRADERLGGTPVIFLTAKGMTSDRIAGFTAGADDYIPKPFDPEELVARLRNVVRRQERLLTEAARFADADIGHMAKQITEIRSMLGTGGVK
;
A
#
# COMPACT_ATOMS: atom_id res chain seq x y z
N MET A 1 76.88 12.77 40.25
CA MET A 1 76.39 12.57 41.60
C MET A 1 74.89 12.34 41.53
N ALA A 2 74.56 11.15 41.79
CA ALA A 2 73.48 10.68 42.63
C ALA A 2 72.05 11.01 42.14
N SER A 3 71.36 10.02 41.60
CA SER A 3 70.52 9.06 42.36
C SER A 3 69.17 9.66 42.70
N SER A 4 68.09 9.18 42.12
CA SER A 4 67.17 8.21 42.69
C SER A 4 65.88 8.16 41.87
N SER A 5 65.59 7.01 41.36
CA SER A 5 64.21 6.55 41.14
C SER A 5 63.60 6.18 42.48
N PRO A 6 62.28 6.22 42.68
CA PRO A 6 61.53 5.00 42.47
C PRO A 6 60.04 5.15 42.04
N ALA A 7 59.61 4.07 41.48
CA ALA A 7 58.37 3.29 41.69
C ALA A 7 57.00 3.88 41.30
N ASP A 8 56.43 3.32 40.24
CA ASP A 8 55.36 2.33 40.29
C ASP A 8 54.06 2.77 40.98
N SER A 9 53.06 3.06 40.18
CA SER A 9 51.67 2.76 40.55
C SER A 9 50.82 2.56 39.28
N ALA A 10 50.67 1.31 38.91
CA ALA A 10 49.70 0.87 37.96
C ALA A 10 48.29 1.07 38.54
N ALA A 11 47.57 2.04 38.01
CA ALA A 11 46.13 2.14 38.24
C ALA A 11 45.38 1.50 37.03
N SER A 12 44.86 0.31 37.29
CA SER A 12 43.93 -0.37 36.39
C SER A 12 42.69 0.49 36.12
N LEU A 13 42.48 0.79 34.87
CA LEU A 13 41.20 1.36 34.41
C LEU A 13 40.15 0.22 34.36
N PRO A 14 38.94 0.43 34.88
CA PRO A 14 37.88 -0.57 34.77
C PRO A 14 37.43 -0.67 33.31
N ALA A 15 37.26 -1.89 32.84
CA ALA A 15 36.67 -2.23 31.56
C ALA A 15 35.30 -1.56 31.43
N GLY A 16 35.18 -0.68 30.45
CA GLY A 16 33.92 -0.07 30.12
C GLY A 16 32.90 -1.16 29.68
N GLU A 17 31.80 -1.19 30.36
CA GLU A 17 30.64 -1.98 29.97
C GLU A 17 30.23 -1.61 28.53
N PRO A 18 29.82 -2.55 27.67
CA PRO A 18 29.29 -2.22 26.35
C PRO A 18 27.99 -1.45 26.54
N GLN A 19 28.01 -0.17 26.19
CA GLN A 19 26.79 0.62 26.08
C GLN A 19 25.93 -0.03 25.01
N PRO A 20 24.60 -0.19 25.23
CA PRO A 20 23.72 -0.63 24.17
C PRO A 20 23.81 0.41 23.03
N GLU A 21 24.23 -0.05 21.87
CA GLU A 21 24.19 0.72 20.62
C GLU A 21 22.79 1.33 20.51
N ALA A 22 22.76 2.66 20.65
CA ALA A 22 21.55 3.42 20.41
C ALA A 22 21.07 3.07 18.98
N ALA A 23 19.95 2.38 18.93
CA ALA A 23 19.24 2.14 17.68
C ALA A 23 19.15 3.51 16.96
N SER A 24 19.85 3.62 15.85
CA SER A 24 19.76 4.77 14.99
C SER A 24 18.28 5.00 14.69
N PRO A 25 17.73 6.21 14.87
CA PRO A 25 16.37 6.46 14.44
C PRO A 25 16.35 6.10 12.95
N GLU A 26 15.57 5.11 12.56
CA GLU A 26 15.23 4.87 11.16
C GLU A 26 14.69 6.22 10.68
N ALA A 27 15.55 6.95 9.99
CA ALA A 27 15.18 8.22 9.37
C ALA A 27 13.91 7.92 8.57
N GLU A 28 12.80 8.56 8.96
CA GLU A 28 11.50 8.44 8.33
C GLU A 28 11.70 8.65 6.83
N ARG A 29 11.87 7.56 6.11
CA ARG A 29 11.92 7.60 4.66
C ARG A 29 10.56 8.11 4.22
N PRO A 30 10.47 9.20 3.45
CA PRO A 30 9.17 9.69 3.02
C PRO A 30 8.38 8.52 2.42
N PRO A 31 7.09 8.41 2.72
CA PRO A 31 6.28 7.31 2.20
C PRO A 31 6.45 7.23 0.68
N ALA A 32 6.57 6.01 0.17
CA ALA A 32 6.69 5.80 -1.27
C ALA A 32 5.51 6.45 -2.00
N PRO A 33 5.73 7.08 -3.15
CA PRO A 33 4.64 7.72 -3.89
C PRO A 33 3.56 6.69 -4.27
N VAL A 34 2.31 7.07 -4.13
CA VAL A 34 1.16 6.23 -4.50
C VAL A 34 1.18 5.97 -6.01
N ARG A 35 1.14 4.71 -6.39
CA ARG A 35 1.17 4.27 -7.80
C ARG A 35 -0.25 4.24 -8.37
N VAL A 36 -0.49 5.08 -9.34
CA VAL A 36 -1.77 5.23 -10.03
C VAL A 36 -1.68 4.62 -11.43
N LEU A 37 -2.62 3.75 -11.78
CA LEU A 37 -2.83 3.33 -13.15
C LEU A 37 -4.02 4.11 -13.73
N LEU A 38 -3.75 4.94 -14.75
CA LEU A 38 -4.76 5.73 -15.44
C LEU A 38 -5.05 5.12 -16.80
N VAL A 39 -6.30 4.69 -17.02
CA VAL A 39 -6.77 4.02 -18.23
C VAL A 39 -7.86 4.85 -18.89
N ASP A 40 -7.59 5.37 -20.07
CA ASP A 40 -8.53 6.23 -20.83
C ASP A 40 -8.14 6.18 -22.31
N ASP A 41 -9.07 6.06 -23.23
CA ASP A 41 -8.78 5.98 -24.67
C ASP A 41 -8.53 7.36 -25.30
N GLU A 42 -8.90 8.46 -24.61
CA GLU A 42 -8.68 9.82 -25.08
C GLU A 42 -7.26 10.32 -24.72
N PRO A 43 -6.32 10.43 -25.70
CA PRO A 43 -4.93 10.73 -25.39
C PRO A 43 -4.71 12.12 -24.78
N GLY A 44 -5.54 13.11 -25.16
CA GLY A 44 -5.45 14.48 -24.60
C GLY A 44 -5.85 14.53 -23.13
N LEU A 45 -6.98 13.93 -22.77
CA LEU A 45 -7.44 13.84 -21.39
C LEU A 45 -6.46 13.04 -20.54
N ARG A 46 -6.02 11.89 -21.04
CA ARG A 46 -5.04 11.04 -20.35
C ARG A 46 -3.73 11.78 -20.05
N ALA A 47 -3.20 12.55 -21.01
CA ALA A 47 -1.98 13.33 -20.81
C ALA A 47 -2.18 14.46 -19.79
N ALA A 48 -3.29 15.18 -19.84
CA ALA A 48 -3.60 16.27 -18.90
C ALA A 48 -3.79 15.75 -17.47
N VAL A 49 -4.56 14.68 -17.29
CA VAL A 49 -4.78 14.06 -15.97
C VAL A 49 -3.48 13.50 -15.41
N LYS A 50 -2.66 12.83 -16.23
CA LYS A 50 -1.35 12.34 -15.81
C LYS A 50 -0.48 13.47 -15.27
N ALA A 51 -0.30 14.55 -16.03
CA ALA A 51 0.54 15.69 -15.64
C ALA A 51 0.06 16.28 -14.30
N PHE A 52 -1.25 16.49 -14.16
CA PHE A 52 -1.82 17.04 -12.93
C PHE A 52 -1.59 16.13 -11.71
N LEU A 53 -1.80 14.82 -11.85
CA LEU A 53 -1.58 13.86 -10.76
C LEU A 53 -0.09 13.74 -10.38
N GLU A 54 0.82 13.83 -11.37
CA GLU A 54 2.27 13.82 -11.10
C GLU A 54 2.71 15.08 -10.35
N ASP A 55 2.15 16.26 -10.67
CA ASP A 55 2.37 17.50 -9.91
C ASP A 55 1.88 17.39 -8.44
N GLU A 56 0.83 16.61 -8.22
CA GLU A 56 0.27 16.32 -6.89
C GLU A 56 1.02 15.22 -6.11
N GLY A 57 2.13 14.69 -6.69
CA GLY A 57 3.04 13.74 -6.05
C GLY A 57 2.70 12.27 -6.25
N PHE A 58 1.79 11.93 -7.17
CA PHE A 58 1.48 10.56 -7.54
C PHE A 58 2.46 10.03 -8.60
N GLN A 59 2.70 8.73 -8.59
CA GLN A 59 3.41 8.05 -9.68
C GLN A 59 2.40 7.47 -10.67
N VAL A 60 2.31 8.04 -11.90
CA VAL A 60 1.25 7.70 -12.83
C VAL A 60 1.76 6.89 -14.02
N THR A 61 1.22 5.67 -14.16
CA THR A 61 1.34 4.85 -15.38
C THR A 61 0.03 4.95 -16.17
N THR A 62 0.12 5.01 -17.49
CA THR A 62 -1.07 5.16 -18.34
C THR A 62 -1.27 3.95 -19.24
N ALA A 63 -2.54 3.67 -19.56
CA ALA A 63 -2.96 2.68 -20.55
C ALA A 63 -4.06 3.28 -21.44
N ASN A 64 -4.21 2.74 -22.66
CA ASN A 64 -5.10 3.31 -23.67
C ASN A 64 -6.44 2.58 -23.81
N ASP A 65 -6.62 1.45 -23.13
CA ASP A 65 -7.85 0.65 -23.03
C ASP A 65 -7.73 -0.40 -21.93
N GLY A 66 -8.79 -1.17 -21.69
CA GLY A 66 -8.81 -2.17 -20.63
C GLY A 66 -7.88 -3.37 -20.85
N GLU A 67 -7.47 -3.71 -22.09
CA GLU A 67 -6.48 -4.79 -22.34
C GLU A 67 -5.08 -4.34 -21.95
N ASP A 68 -4.68 -3.15 -22.39
CA ASP A 68 -3.42 -2.52 -21.98
C ASP A 68 -3.44 -2.24 -20.46
N GLY A 69 -4.56 -1.74 -19.94
CA GLY A 69 -4.78 -1.52 -18.51
C GLY A 69 -4.57 -2.77 -17.68
N TRP A 70 -5.09 -3.91 -18.11
CA TRP A 70 -4.87 -5.19 -17.46
C TRP A 70 -3.38 -5.59 -17.46
N THR A 71 -2.72 -5.46 -18.60
CA THR A 71 -1.29 -5.77 -18.72
C THR A 71 -0.43 -4.89 -17.80
N GLN A 72 -0.72 -3.58 -17.78
CA GLN A 72 -0.03 -2.64 -16.91
C GLN A 72 -0.31 -2.91 -15.43
N ALA A 73 -1.55 -3.26 -15.06
CA ALA A 73 -1.92 -3.57 -13.69
C ALA A 73 -1.11 -4.75 -13.13
N GLN A 74 -0.95 -5.82 -13.91
CA GLN A 74 -0.18 -7.00 -13.51
C GLN A 74 1.31 -6.70 -13.28
N ASN A 75 1.89 -5.80 -14.08
CA ASN A 75 3.29 -5.41 -13.99
C ASN A 75 3.56 -4.38 -12.89
N LEU A 76 2.68 -3.39 -12.77
CA LEU A 76 2.82 -2.27 -11.84
C LEU A 76 2.39 -2.61 -10.42
N MET A 77 1.37 -3.48 -10.27
CA MET A 77 0.68 -3.69 -9.00
C MET A 77 0.26 -2.34 -8.38
N PRO A 78 -0.64 -1.60 -9.03
CA PRO A 78 -0.99 -0.24 -8.63
C PRO A 78 -1.70 -0.20 -7.28
N ASP A 79 -1.55 0.92 -6.58
CA ASP A 79 -2.24 1.18 -5.32
C ASP A 79 -3.69 1.66 -5.57
N VAL A 80 -3.96 2.17 -6.79
CA VAL A 80 -5.30 2.56 -7.26
C VAL A 80 -5.36 2.56 -8.79
N VAL A 81 -6.52 2.23 -9.34
CA VAL A 81 -6.81 2.30 -10.77
C VAL A 81 -7.86 3.38 -11.01
N ILE A 82 -7.60 4.29 -11.94
CA ILE A 82 -8.57 5.26 -12.49
C ILE A 82 -8.84 4.82 -13.93
N THR A 83 -10.08 4.58 -14.29
CA THR A 83 -10.41 4.10 -15.64
C THR A 83 -11.65 4.76 -16.20
N ASP A 84 -11.65 5.09 -17.50
CA ASP A 84 -12.89 5.38 -18.20
C ASP A 84 -13.78 4.13 -18.22
N VAL A 85 -15.07 4.33 -18.21
CA VAL A 85 -16.07 3.27 -18.41
C VAL A 85 -16.09 2.81 -19.86
N MET A 86 -16.16 3.75 -20.79
CA MET A 86 -16.38 3.48 -22.20
C MET A 86 -15.08 3.56 -23.00
N MET A 87 -14.49 2.40 -23.28
CA MET A 87 -13.27 2.29 -24.08
C MET A 87 -13.41 1.16 -25.11
N PRO A 88 -12.68 1.24 -26.24
CA PRO A 88 -12.66 0.17 -27.24
C PRO A 88 -11.98 -1.09 -26.68
N ARG A 89 -12.22 -2.21 -27.32
CA ARG A 89 -11.65 -3.54 -27.04
C ARG A 89 -12.09 -4.12 -25.70
N CYS A 90 -11.65 -3.57 -24.60
CA CYS A 90 -12.07 -3.91 -23.25
C CYS A 90 -12.46 -2.64 -22.51
N ASP A 91 -13.70 -2.56 -22.09
CA ASP A 91 -14.24 -1.43 -21.34
C ASP A 91 -13.78 -1.44 -19.86
N GLY A 92 -14.08 -0.37 -19.13
CA GLY A 92 -13.69 -0.25 -17.72
C GLY A 92 -14.31 -1.32 -16.83
N TYR A 93 -15.50 -1.81 -17.15
CA TYR A 93 -16.14 -2.90 -16.39
C TYR A 93 -15.44 -4.24 -16.64
N GLY A 94 -15.04 -4.51 -17.88
CA GLY A 94 -14.23 -5.68 -18.24
C GLY A 94 -12.90 -5.70 -17.50
N LEU A 95 -12.23 -4.54 -17.41
CA LEU A 95 -11.02 -4.37 -16.62
C LEU A 95 -11.28 -4.62 -15.12
N LEU A 96 -12.31 -3.99 -14.54
CA LEU A 96 -12.69 -4.21 -13.13
C LEU A 96 -12.94 -5.68 -12.83
N LYS A 97 -13.69 -6.38 -13.68
CA LYS A 97 -13.97 -7.80 -13.51
C LYS A 97 -12.70 -8.64 -13.45
N ARG A 98 -11.71 -8.36 -14.31
CA ARG A 98 -10.40 -9.04 -14.30
C ARG A 98 -9.62 -8.74 -13.03
N LEU A 99 -9.58 -7.47 -12.61
CA LEU A 99 -8.93 -7.07 -11.36
C LEU A 99 -9.53 -7.81 -10.16
N ARG A 100 -10.85 -7.86 -10.04
CA ARG A 100 -11.55 -8.54 -8.93
C ARG A 100 -11.37 -10.07 -8.93
N ALA A 101 -11.07 -10.67 -10.07
CA ALA A 101 -10.80 -12.10 -10.19
C ALA A 101 -9.34 -12.49 -9.89
N ASP A 102 -8.42 -11.54 -9.84
CA ASP A 102 -7.00 -11.79 -9.53
C ASP A 102 -6.76 -11.71 -8.03
N GLU A 103 -6.07 -12.71 -7.47
CA GLU A 103 -5.80 -12.79 -6.02
C GLU A 103 -4.96 -11.62 -5.47
N ARG A 104 -4.08 -11.04 -6.29
CA ARG A 104 -3.18 -9.95 -5.90
C ARG A 104 -3.79 -8.57 -6.10
N LEU A 105 -4.65 -8.43 -7.13
CA LEU A 105 -5.23 -7.18 -7.57
C LEU A 105 -6.70 -7.01 -7.14
N GLY A 106 -7.32 -8.06 -6.61
CA GLY A 106 -8.74 -8.06 -6.25
C GLY A 106 -9.14 -7.00 -5.24
N GLY A 107 -8.21 -6.62 -4.35
CA GLY A 107 -8.40 -5.55 -3.37
C GLY A 107 -8.00 -4.15 -3.87
N THR A 108 -7.44 -4.02 -5.07
CA THR A 108 -7.03 -2.70 -5.60
C THR A 108 -8.24 -1.81 -5.85
N PRO A 109 -8.32 -0.61 -5.25
CA PRO A 109 -9.44 0.29 -5.46
C PRO A 109 -9.51 0.78 -6.90
N VAL A 110 -10.76 0.95 -7.39
CA VAL A 110 -11.05 1.38 -8.77
C VAL A 110 -12.00 2.57 -8.75
N ILE A 111 -11.57 3.67 -9.39
CA ILE A 111 -12.36 4.89 -9.61
C ILE A 111 -12.74 4.95 -11.08
N PHE A 112 -14.03 5.07 -11.36
CA PHE A 112 -14.50 5.25 -12.72
C PHE A 112 -14.63 6.72 -13.11
N LEU A 113 -14.14 7.07 -14.30
CA LEU A 113 -14.50 8.30 -14.99
C LEU A 113 -15.66 7.99 -15.92
N THR A 114 -16.79 8.68 -15.76
CA THR A 114 -18.02 8.34 -16.49
C THR A 114 -18.59 9.51 -17.26
N ALA A 115 -19.20 9.27 -18.41
CA ALA A 115 -19.99 10.29 -19.09
C ALA A 115 -21.21 10.70 -18.24
N LYS A 116 -21.51 12.01 -18.20
CA LYS A 116 -22.66 12.57 -17.49
C LYS A 116 -23.97 11.98 -18.03
N GLY A 117 -24.77 11.33 -17.18
CA GLY A 117 -26.07 10.78 -17.58
C GLY A 117 -26.24 9.26 -17.45
N MET A 118 -25.17 8.51 -17.19
CA MET A 118 -25.21 7.05 -17.04
C MET A 118 -25.62 6.61 -15.62
N THR A 119 -26.84 6.95 -15.20
CA THR A 119 -27.32 6.60 -13.84
C THR A 119 -27.53 5.09 -13.67
N SER A 120 -27.97 4.39 -14.72
CA SER A 120 -28.13 2.94 -14.75
C SER A 120 -26.80 2.19 -14.61
N ASP A 121 -25.76 2.72 -15.29
CA ASP A 121 -24.42 2.11 -15.28
C ASP A 121 -23.70 2.32 -13.94
N ARG A 122 -23.99 3.43 -13.24
CA ARG A 122 -23.49 3.66 -11.87
C ARG A 122 -24.00 2.60 -10.89
N ILE A 123 -25.28 2.23 -10.97
CA ILE A 123 -25.85 1.17 -10.10
C ILE A 123 -25.20 -0.18 -10.43
N ALA A 124 -25.07 -0.51 -11.72
CA ALA A 124 -24.40 -1.74 -12.15
C ALA A 124 -22.93 -1.79 -11.70
N GLY A 125 -22.23 -0.68 -11.76
CA GLY A 125 -20.84 -0.60 -11.38
C GLY A 125 -20.57 -0.63 -9.87
N PHE A 126 -21.41 -0.01 -9.04
CA PHE A 126 -21.34 -0.20 -7.58
C PHE A 126 -21.60 -1.65 -7.21
N THR A 127 -22.54 -2.32 -7.90
CA THR A 127 -22.79 -3.76 -7.73
C THR A 127 -21.58 -4.59 -8.21
N ALA A 128 -20.81 -4.10 -9.18
CA ALA A 128 -19.60 -4.76 -9.68
C ALA A 128 -18.36 -4.53 -8.80
N GLY A 129 -18.44 -3.68 -7.75
CA GLY A 129 -17.38 -3.49 -6.78
C GLY A 129 -16.40 -2.35 -7.10
N ALA A 130 -16.86 -1.30 -7.78
CA ALA A 130 -16.11 -0.05 -7.90
C ALA A 130 -16.15 0.76 -6.59
N ASP A 131 -15.08 1.50 -6.32
CA ASP A 131 -14.91 2.23 -5.06
C ASP A 131 -15.43 3.67 -5.15
N ASP A 132 -15.35 4.31 -6.33
CA ASP A 132 -15.93 5.63 -6.58
C ASP A 132 -16.21 5.87 -8.07
N TYR A 133 -17.01 6.94 -8.35
CA TYR A 133 -17.42 7.39 -9.69
C TYR A 133 -17.30 8.90 -9.81
N ILE A 134 -16.65 9.37 -10.86
CA ILE A 134 -16.47 10.79 -11.15
C ILE A 134 -17.05 11.08 -12.53
N PRO A 135 -18.11 11.89 -12.64
CA PRO A 135 -18.70 12.24 -13.92
C PRO A 135 -17.81 13.20 -14.72
N LYS A 136 -17.62 12.93 -16.02
CA LYS A 136 -16.99 13.87 -16.98
C LYS A 136 -18.01 14.94 -17.42
N PRO A 137 -17.63 16.22 -17.53
CA PRO A 137 -16.34 16.80 -17.17
C PRO A 137 -16.19 16.94 -15.65
N PHE A 138 -14.99 16.75 -15.12
CA PHE A 138 -14.66 16.84 -13.71
C PHE A 138 -13.60 17.91 -13.43
N ASP A 139 -13.57 18.37 -12.20
CA ASP A 139 -12.51 19.22 -11.70
C ASP A 139 -11.30 18.33 -11.31
N PRO A 140 -10.08 18.63 -11.79
CA PRO A 140 -8.88 17.90 -11.41
C PRO A 140 -8.64 17.86 -9.90
N GLU A 141 -8.96 18.93 -9.17
CA GLU A 141 -8.84 18.96 -7.69
C GLU A 141 -9.85 18.01 -7.03
N GLU A 142 -11.07 17.86 -7.58
CA GLU A 142 -12.05 16.87 -7.11
C GLU A 142 -11.50 15.44 -7.30
N LEU A 143 -10.90 15.16 -8.47
CA LEU A 143 -10.28 13.86 -8.73
C LEU A 143 -9.21 13.54 -7.69
N VAL A 144 -8.29 14.47 -7.40
CA VAL A 144 -7.23 14.29 -6.40
C VAL A 144 -7.81 14.06 -5.00
N ALA A 145 -8.81 14.84 -4.59
CA ALA A 145 -9.44 14.71 -3.29
C ALA A 145 -10.08 13.31 -3.11
N ARG A 146 -10.78 12.81 -4.13
CA ARG A 146 -11.40 11.48 -4.14
C ARG A 146 -10.34 10.38 -4.14
N LEU A 147 -9.32 10.51 -4.98
CA LEU A 147 -8.18 9.59 -5.04
C LEU A 147 -7.51 9.43 -3.67
N ARG A 148 -7.18 10.54 -3.00
CA ARG A 148 -6.59 10.52 -1.65
C ARG A 148 -7.52 9.88 -0.62
N ASN A 149 -8.83 10.07 -0.73
CA ASN A 149 -9.80 9.46 0.17
C ASN A 149 -9.88 7.94 -0.01
N VAL A 150 -9.89 7.47 -1.26
CA VAL A 150 -9.94 6.04 -1.59
C VAL A 150 -8.67 5.33 -1.11
N VAL A 151 -7.50 5.90 -1.39
CA VAL A 151 -6.21 5.35 -0.93
C VAL A 151 -6.14 5.27 0.59
N ARG A 152 -6.47 6.35 1.31
CA ARG A 152 -6.48 6.34 2.79
C ARG A 152 -7.45 5.32 3.38
N ARG A 153 -8.59 5.10 2.74
CA ARG A 153 -9.54 4.08 3.18
C ARG A 153 -8.93 2.69 3.04
N GLN A 154 -8.27 2.42 1.92
CA GLN A 154 -7.60 1.15 1.67
C GLN A 154 -6.47 0.89 2.68
N GLU A 155 -5.63 1.87 2.95
CA GLU A 155 -4.55 1.78 3.93
C GLU A 155 -5.09 1.45 5.35
N ARG A 156 -6.20 2.06 5.75
CA ARG A 156 -6.85 1.75 7.04
C ARG A 156 -7.32 0.31 7.11
N LEU A 157 -7.99 -0.18 6.06
CA LEU A 157 -8.46 -1.56 6.01
C LEU A 157 -7.31 -2.57 6.08
N LEU A 158 -6.21 -2.31 5.37
CA LEU A 158 -5.02 -3.15 5.43
C LEU A 158 -4.36 -3.13 6.81
N THR A 159 -4.27 -1.96 7.45
CA THR A 159 -3.72 -1.82 8.80
C THR A 159 -4.58 -2.54 9.84
N GLU A 160 -5.91 -2.45 9.75
CA GLU A 160 -6.83 -3.16 10.63
C GLU A 160 -6.72 -4.67 10.42
N ALA A 161 -6.69 -5.15 9.18
CA ALA A 161 -6.52 -6.56 8.87
C ALA A 161 -5.19 -7.12 9.42
N ALA A 162 -4.09 -6.39 9.30
CA ALA A 162 -2.80 -6.76 9.85
C ALA A 162 -2.85 -6.88 11.40
N ARG A 163 -3.51 -5.94 12.08
CA ARG A 163 -3.68 -5.99 13.56
C ARG A 163 -4.46 -7.21 14.01
N PHE A 164 -5.52 -7.59 13.29
CA PHE A 164 -6.29 -8.81 13.60
C PHE A 164 -5.44 -10.07 13.39
N ALA A 165 -4.69 -10.16 12.30
CA ALA A 165 -3.80 -11.28 12.04
C ALA A 165 -2.74 -11.44 13.13
N ASP A 166 -2.11 -10.36 13.59
CA ASP A 166 -1.11 -10.38 14.67
C ASP A 166 -1.74 -10.81 16.01
N ALA A 167 -2.96 -10.36 16.31
CA ALA A 167 -3.68 -10.77 17.52
C ALA A 167 -4.00 -12.27 17.53
N ASP A 168 -4.44 -12.83 16.41
CA ASP A 168 -4.73 -14.26 16.26
C ASP A 168 -3.45 -15.11 16.41
N ILE A 169 -2.34 -14.70 15.80
CA ILE A 169 -1.05 -15.36 15.93
C ILE A 169 -0.60 -15.34 17.40
N GLY A 170 -0.74 -14.22 18.09
CA GLY A 170 -0.40 -14.07 19.50
C GLY A 170 -1.25 -14.97 20.40
N HIS A 171 -2.54 -15.14 20.10
CA HIS A 171 -3.43 -16.02 20.84
C HIS A 171 -3.07 -17.50 20.62
N MET A 172 -2.82 -17.90 19.38
CA MET A 172 -2.38 -19.26 19.05
C MET A 172 -1.03 -19.61 19.69
N ALA A 173 -0.08 -18.69 19.69
CA ALA A 173 1.23 -18.89 20.32
C ALA A 173 1.10 -19.12 21.85
N LYS A 174 0.21 -18.39 22.53
CA LYS A 174 -0.09 -18.60 23.95
C LYS A 174 -0.69 -19.98 24.19
N GLN A 175 -1.68 -20.41 23.40
CA GLN A 175 -2.30 -21.74 23.52
C GLN A 175 -1.28 -22.86 23.32
N ILE A 176 -0.39 -22.75 22.32
CA ILE A 176 0.67 -23.72 22.09
C ILE A 176 1.61 -23.79 23.29
N THR A 177 1.96 -22.67 23.90
CA THR A 177 2.83 -22.60 25.07
C THR A 177 2.17 -23.27 26.30
N GLU A 178 0.88 -23.04 26.52
CA GLU A 178 0.10 -23.67 27.58
C GLU A 178 0.03 -25.18 27.39
N ILE A 179 -0.30 -25.67 26.21
CA ILE A 179 -0.35 -27.10 25.88
C ILE A 179 1.05 -27.74 26.12
N ARG A 180 2.11 -27.09 25.68
CA ARG A 180 3.48 -27.55 25.86
C ARG A 180 3.86 -27.63 27.33
N SER A 181 3.42 -26.67 28.15
CA SER A 181 3.62 -26.68 29.61
C SER A 181 2.87 -27.83 30.28
N MET A 182 1.63 -28.10 29.85
CA MET A 182 0.82 -29.20 30.36
C MET A 182 1.43 -30.59 30.02
N LEU A 183 1.98 -30.73 28.82
CA LEU A 183 2.63 -31.98 28.38
C LEU A 183 4.03 -32.18 28.95
N GLY A 184 4.74 -31.09 29.30
CA GLY A 184 6.10 -31.12 29.85
C GLY A 184 6.17 -31.45 31.35
N THR A 185 5.05 -31.39 32.09
CA THR A 185 4.97 -31.74 33.53
C THR A 185 4.64 -33.24 33.78
N GLY A 186 4.48 -34.04 32.72
CA GLY A 186 4.27 -35.49 32.80
C GLY A 186 5.54 -36.31 32.72
N GLY A 187 6.62 -35.90 33.37
CA GLY A 187 7.92 -36.59 33.40
C GLY A 187 8.14 -37.39 34.67
N VAL A 188 7.90 -38.68 34.54
CA VAL A 188 8.59 -39.82 35.18
C VAL A 188 8.83 -39.74 36.71
N LYS A 189 8.05 -40.48 37.41
CA LYS A 189 8.50 -41.14 38.66
C LYS A 189 8.94 -42.56 38.33
#